data_1eb45d62782f3a3850eecb2f7eefd8f9
#
_entry.id   1eb45d62782f3a3850eecb2f7eefd8f9
#
_cell.length_a   1.000
_cell.length_b   1.000
_cell.length_c   1.000
_cell.angle_alpha   90.00
_cell.angle_beta   90.00
_cell.angle_gamma   90.00
#
_symmetry.space_group_name_H-M   'P 1'
#
loop_
_entity.id
_entity.type
_entity.pdbx_description
1 polymer ?
#
loop_
_entity_poly.entity_id
_entity_poly.type
_entity_poly.pdbx_seq_one_letter_code
_entity_poly.pdbx_strand_id
1 'polypeptide(L)'
;EVRILIKEESEEEKGDLFGLEKFQIGWYRDGMFISSHNPFVENNEQITQKADELKSTIKTFNQAFGVSLPIYNVISNMGSISDFCQFFSAFDESKRDDVFGATAPYSKHGGIDADWFNDEYDHLISELIANMSNALAGQLNQDYRNSIASAPFQFGLLKQNLWLFLNRLYRGEQLSDALQFRGFYFTHDGQSSAQSDLLASTVSYSVGHEHYQHNEQIPVNQTLFAQYLMTHVILSEHELV
;
A
#
# COMPACT_ATOMS: atom_id res chain seq x y z
N GLU A 1 15.81 20.05 0.12
CA GLU A 1 14.74 20.65 0.92
C GLU A 1 13.45 19.89 0.59
N VAL A 2 12.98 19.06 1.53
CA VAL A 2 11.75 18.30 1.38
C VAL A 2 10.58 19.26 1.49
N ARG A 3 9.85 19.50 0.42
CA ARG A 3 8.54 20.17 0.51
C ARG A 3 7.48 19.09 0.58
N ILE A 4 7.20 18.67 1.80
CA ILE A 4 5.99 17.91 2.09
C ILE A 4 4.87 18.94 2.12
N LEU A 5 4.00 18.92 1.13
CA LEU A 5 2.69 19.56 1.25
C LEU A 5 1.82 18.64 2.12
N ILE A 6 2.13 18.58 3.41
CA ILE A 6 1.16 18.19 4.41
C ILE A 6 0.21 19.39 4.49
N LYS A 7 -1.00 19.23 4.00
CA LYS A 7 -2.08 20.14 4.36
C LYS A 7 -2.34 19.88 5.84
N GLU A 8 -1.74 20.68 6.72
CA GLU A 8 -2.23 20.80 8.08
C GLU A 8 -3.68 21.25 7.99
N GLU A 9 -4.58 20.43 8.49
CA GLU A 9 -5.98 20.78 8.66
C GLU A 9 -6.10 21.94 9.65
N SER A 10 -6.16 23.15 9.15
CA SER A 10 -6.84 24.22 9.87
C SER A 10 -8.33 24.03 9.61
N GLU A 11 -9.14 23.93 10.66
CA GLU A 11 -10.56 23.58 10.63
C GLU A 11 -11.49 24.55 9.85
N GLU A 12 -10.99 25.53 9.10
CA GLU A 12 -11.82 26.59 8.49
C GLU A 12 -11.77 26.70 6.96
N GLU A 13 -10.97 25.91 6.23
CA GLU A 13 -11.02 25.89 4.76
C GLU A 13 -11.08 24.48 4.20
N LYS A 14 -12.25 23.85 4.24
CA LYS A 14 -12.59 22.68 3.42
C LYS A 14 -12.74 23.08 1.95
N GLY A 15 -11.67 23.47 1.34
CA GLY A 15 -11.55 23.60 -0.10
C GLY A 15 -10.76 22.43 -0.62
N ASP A 16 -11.46 21.38 -1.04
CA ASP A 16 -10.90 20.24 -1.74
C ASP A 16 -10.28 20.72 -3.08
N LEU A 17 -8.97 21.00 -3.08
CA LEU A 17 -8.29 21.52 -4.27
C LEU A 17 -8.21 20.50 -5.41
N PHE A 18 -8.41 19.19 -5.15
CA PHE A 18 -8.32 18.12 -6.16
C PHE A 18 -9.27 16.93 -5.94
N GLY A 19 -10.23 16.96 -5.01
CA GLY A 19 -11.16 15.83 -4.79
C GLY A 19 -10.54 14.51 -4.33
N LEU A 20 -9.27 14.53 -3.89
CA LEU A 20 -8.50 13.33 -3.57
C LEU A 20 -8.40 13.11 -2.06
N GLU A 21 -9.52 13.09 -1.35
CA GLU A 21 -9.56 12.91 0.13
C GLU A 21 -8.81 11.66 0.65
N LYS A 22 -8.44 10.74 -0.25
CA LYS A 22 -7.85 9.45 0.12
C LYS A 22 -6.41 9.24 -0.38
N PHE A 23 -5.83 10.22 -1.07
CA PHE A 23 -4.46 10.11 -1.56
C PHE A 23 -3.63 11.29 -1.07
N GLN A 24 -2.43 10.99 -0.58
CA GLN A 24 -1.42 12.01 -0.29
C GLN A 24 -0.33 11.88 -1.36
N ILE A 25 -0.05 12.96 -2.05
CA ILE A 25 1.02 13.03 -3.01
C ILE A 25 2.14 13.86 -2.40
N GLY A 26 3.30 13.28 -2.25
CA GLY A 26 4.50 13.97 -1.83
C GLY A 26 5.57 13.81 -2.89
N TRP A 27 6.43 14.80 -3.05
CA TRP A 27 7.61 14.72 -3.90
C TRP A 27 8.85 15.08 -3.14
N TYR A 28 9.88 14.39 -3.50
CA TYR A 28 11.21 14.62 -3.03
C TYR A 28 12.10 14.75 -4.25
N ARG A 29 13.04 15.66 -4.23
CA ARG A 29 14.06 16.04 -5.22
C ARG A 29 14.01 15.33 -6.58
N ASP A 30 13.99 13.99 -6.60
CA ASP A 30 14.11 13.13 -7.77
C ASP A 30 13.02 12.03 -7.84
N GLY A 31 11.96 12.11 -7.02
CA GLY A 31 10.89 11.11 -6.99
C GLY A 31 9.57 11.63 -6.43
N MET A 32 8.49 10.91 -6.74
CA MET A 32 7.15 11.15 -6.22
C MET A 32 6.71 9.94 -5.41
N PHE A 33 6.18 10.14 -4.22
CA PHE A 33 5.49 9.08 -3.51
C PHE A 33 3.98 9.36 -3.44
N ILE A 34 3.20 8.31 -3.57
CA ILE A 34 1.75 8.35 -3.47
C ILE A 34 1.38 7.47 -2.30
N SER A 35 0.83 8.07 -1.25
CA SER A 35 0.25 7.31 -0.15
C SER A 35 -1.25 7.18 -0.37
N SER A 36 -1.75 5.95 -0.34
CA SER A 36 -3.18 5.65 -0.41
C SER A 36 -3.65 4.97 0.87
N HIS A 37 -4.73 5.49 1.45
CA HIS A 37 -5.43 4.84 2.55
C HIS A 37 -6.24 3.67 2.00
N ASN A 38 -5.65 2.48 2.08
CA ASN A 38 -6.26 1.17 1.80
C ASN A 38 -7.48 1.17 0.84
N PRO A 39 -7.28 1.39 -0.46
CA PRO A 39 -8.38 1.38 -1.43
C PRO A 39 -8.80 -0.04 -1.84
N PHE A 40 -8.11 -1.08 -1.36
CA PHE A 40 -8.18 -2.43 -1.93
C PHE A 40 -9.26 -3.32 -1.34
N VAL A 41 -10.07 -2.79 -0.42
CA VAL A 41 -11.30 -3.43 0.11
C VAL A 41 -12.53 -3.03 -0.72
N GLU A 42 -12.37 -2.10 -1.66
CA GLU A 42 -13.45 -1.56 -2.47
C GLU A 42 -13.75 -2.44 -3.69
N ASN A 43 -14.89 -2.18 -4.35
CA ASN A 43 -15.22 -2.88 -5.58
C ASN A 43 -14.33 -2.41 -6.76
N ASN A 44 -14.27 -3.22 -7.82
CA ASN A 44 -13.41 -2.97 -8.99
C ASN A 44 -13.69 -1.63 -9.69
N GLU A 45 -14.93 -1.15 -9.70
CA GLU A 45 -15.29 0.13 -10.32
C GLU A 45 -14.68 1.31 -9.54
N GLN A 46 -14.79 1.27 -8.22
CA GLN A 46 -14.20 2.30 -7.35
C GLN A 46 -12.67 2.31 -7.45
N ILE A 47 -12.04 1.13 -7.48
CA ILE A 47 -10.60 1.00 -7.64
C ILE A 47 -10.13 1.61 -8.98
N THR A 48 -10.82 1.29 -10.07
CA THR A 48 -10.48 1.81 -11.41
C THR A 48 -10.72 3.29 -11.54
N GLN A 49 -11.82 3.80 -11.00
CA GLN A 49 -12.11 5.24 -10.99
C GLN A 49 -11.01 6.01 -10.24
N LYS A 50 -10.62 5.55 -9.05
CA LYS A 50 -9.54 6.18 -8.26
C LYS A 50 -8.20 6.17 -9.01
N ALA A 51 -7.88 5.07 -9.67
CA ALA A 51 -6.67 4.99 -10.48
C ALA A 51 -6.67 6.00 -11.64
N ASP A 52 -7.82 6.20 -12.31
CA ASP A 52 -7.97 7.16 -13.40
C ASP A 52 -7.88 8.61 -12.92
N GLU A 53 -8.51 8.95 -11.80
CA GLU A 53 -8.44 10.28 -11.17
C GLU A 53 -6.99 10.61 -10.79
N LEU A 54 -6.31 9.69 -10.12
CA LEU A 54 -4.92 9.85 -9.74
C LEU A 54 -4.00 9.99 -10.95
N LYS A 55 -4.19 9.16 -11.97
CA LYS A 55 -3.45 9.22 -13.24
C LYS A 55 -3.57 10.58 -13.91
N SER A 56 -4.80 11.12 -13.98
CA SER A 56 -5.07 12.44 -14.55
C SER A 56 -4.33 13.54 -13.78
N THR A 57 -4.35 13.47 -12.45
CA THR A 57 -3.66 14.43 -11.58
C THR A 57 -2.16 14.39 -11.79
N ILE A 58 -1.55 13.21 -11.82
CA ILE A 58 -0.11 13.07 -12.05
C ILE A 58 0.30 13.55 -13.44
N LYS A 59 -0.48 13.22 -14.48
CA LYS A 59 -0.21 13.71 -15.85
C LYS A 59 -0.27 15.23 -15.92
N THR A 60 -1.25 15.85 -15.29
CA THR A 60 -1.36 17.32 -15.22
C THR A 60 -0.14 17.93 -14.53
N PHE A 61 0.31 17.31 -13.44
CA PHE A 61 1.51 17.74 -12.74
C PHE A 61 2.76 17.61 -13.63
N ASN A 62 2.98 16.44 -14.23
CA ASN A 62 4.14 16.21 -15.10
C ASN A 62 4.18 17.20 -16.28
N GLN A 63 3.02 17.52 -16.86
CA GLN A 63 2.91 18.51 -17.93
C GLN A 63 3.22 19.93 -17.44
N ALA A 64 2.72 20.31 -16.27
CA ALA A 64 2.92 21.64 -15.71
C ALA A 64 4.39 21.91 -15.37
N PHE A 65 5.12 20.90 -14.92
CA PHE A 65 6.52 21.02 -14.50
C PHE A 65 7.52 20.52 -15.55
N GLY A 66 7.06 19.88 -16.62
CA GLY A 66 7.90 19.35 -17.68
C GLY A 66 8.82 18.19 -17.24
N VAL A 67 8.41 17.46 -16.20
CA VAL A 67 9.18 16.35 -15.60
C VAL A 67 8.36 15.07 -15.55
N SER A 68 9.03 13.92 -15.63
CA SER A 68 8.43 12.61 -15.40
C SER A 68 9.21 11.94 -14.27
N LEU A 69 8.71 12.07 -13.04
CA LEU A 69 9.36 11.55 -11.85
C LEU A 69 9.04 10.08 -11.62
N PRO A 70 10.00 9.28 -11.09
CA PRO A 70 9.72 7.94 -10.61
C PRO A 70 8.72 7.97 -9.44
N ILE A 71 7.77 7.04 -9.44
CA ILE A 71 6.64 7.05 -8.51
C ILE A 71 6.71 5.82 -7.61
N TYR A 72 6.80 6.08 -6.31
CA TYR A 72 6.76 5.09 -5.23
C TYR A 72 5.33 5.01 -4.68
N ASN A 73 4.70 3.84 -4.76
CA ASN A 73 3.34 3.64 -4.27
C ASN A 73 3.38 3.14 -2.83
N VAL A 74 2.95 3.96 -1.90
CA VAL A 74 2.90 3.62 -0.48
C VAL A 74 1.46 3.34 -0.07
N ILE A 75 1.16 2.09 0.23
CA ILE A 75 -0.12 1.64 0.74
C ILE A 75 -0.09 1.77 2.26
N SER A 76 -0.68 2.83 2.77
CA SER A 76 -0.72 3.12 4.21
C SER A 76 -1.92 2.47 4.90
N ASN A 77 -1.93 2.56 6.23
CA ASN A 77 -3.01 2.05 7.07
C ASN A 77 -3.28 0.54 6.90
N MET A 78 -2.22 -0.26 6.76
CA MET A 78 -2.35 -1.72 6.67
C MET A 78 -2.98 -2.35 7.92
N GLY A 79 -3.05 -1.64 9.04
CA GLY A 79 -3.80 -2.05 10.23
C GLY A 79 -5.31 -2.12 10.02
N SER A 80 -5.84 -1.59 8.92
CA SER A 80 -7.24 -1.80 8.51
C SER A 80 -7.51 -3.19 7.95
N ILE A 81 -6.49 -3.98 7.61
CA ILE A 81 -6.61 -5.38 7.29
C ILE A 81 -6.52 -6.19 8.58
N SER A 82 -7.53 -7.05 8.80
CA SER A 82 -7.54 -7.94 9.96
C SER A 82 -6.24 -8.74 10.05
N ASP A 83 -5.79 -8.93 11.26
CA ASP A 83 -4.65 -9.78 11.61
C ASP A 83 -3.26 -9.26 11.19
N PHE A 84 -3.17 -8.24 10.34
CA PHE A 84 -1.89 -7.72 9.84
C PHE A 84 -0.98 -7.24 10.99
N CYS A 85 -1.47 -6.34 11.83
CA CYS A 85 -0.69 -5.82 12.94
C CYS A 85 -0.35 -6.88 13.99
N GLN A 86 -1.28 -7.80 14.27
CA GLN A 86 -1.06 -8.91 15.20
C GLN A 86 0.07 -9.84 14.71
N PHE A 87 0.11 -10.11 13.41
CA PHE A 87 1.18 -10.90 12.81
C PHE A 87 2.55 -10.27 13.07
N PHE A 88 2.70 -8.99 12.75
CA PHE A 88 3.98 -8.30 12.90
C PHE A 88 4.33 -7.95 14.36
N SER A 89 3.36 -7.92 15.27
CA SER A 89 3.64 -7.76 16.71
C SER A 89 4.47 -8.90 17.31
N ALA A 90 4.48 -10.07 16.65
CA ALA A 90 5.28 -11.22 17.05
C ALA A 90 6.77 -11.10 16.64
N PHE A 91 7.14 -10.08 15.89
CA PHE A 91 8.52 -9.90 15.39
C PHE A 91 9.27 -8.82 16.18
N ASP A 92 10.60 -8.88 16.11
CA ASP A 92 11.50 -7.89 16.68
C ASP A 92 11.31 -6.51 16.02
N GLU A 93 11.62 -5.45 16.74
CA GLU A 93 11.51 -4.06 16.27
C GLU A 93 12.27 -3.82 14.95
N SER A 94 13.47 -4.38 14.83
CA SER A 94 14.29 -4.25 13.60
C SER A 94 13.60 -4.78 12.35
N LYS A 95 12.80 -5.85 12.48
CA LYS A 95 12.01 -6.40 11.37
C LYS A 95 10.75 -5.60 11.08
N ARG A 96 10.22 -4.91 12.09
CA ARG A 96 9.05 -4.03 11.93
C ARG A 96 9.38 -2.70 11.29
N ASP A 97 10.64 -2.27 11.40
CA ASP A 97 11.15 -1.05 10.77
C ASP A 97 11.68 -1.29 9.35
N ASP A 98 11.87 -2.54 8.96
CA ASP A 98 12.37 -2.93 7.63
C ASP A 98 11.39 -2.51 6.51
N VAL A 99 11.82 -2.65 5.25
CA VAL A 99 10.98 -2.32 4.10
C VAL A 99 10.08 -3.50 3.76
N PHE A 100 8.76 -3.28 3.74
CA PHE A 100 7.80 -4.29 3.32
C PHE A 100 7.16 -3.88 1.98
N GLY A 101 7.66 -4.44 0.89
CA GLY A 101 7.30 -4.09 -0.47
C GLY A 101 8.41 -4.45 -1.44
N ALA A 102 8.31 -3.95 -2.68
CA ALA A 102 9.27 -4.24 -3.73
C ALA A 102 9.61 -3.01 -4.57
N THR A 103 10.89 -2.86 -4.90
CA THR A 103 11.42 -1.81 -5.77
C THR A 103 11.64 -2.34 -7.17
N ALA A 104 10.94 -1.78 -8.16
CA ALA A 104 11.07 -2.21 -9.54
C ALA A 104 12.39 -1.72 -10.17
N PRO A 105 12.96 -2.49 -11.11
CA PRO A 105 14.05 -2.00 -11.94
C PRO A 105 13.65 -0.73 -12.68
N TYR A 106 14.57 0.22 -12.82
CA TYR A 106 14.29 1.45 -13.57
C TYR A 106 14.00 1.11 -15.05
N SER A 107 12.88 1.61 -15.55
CA SER A 107 12.48 1.46 -16.95
C SER A 107 12.38 2.83 -17.63
N LYS A 108 13.12 3.03 -18.73
CA LYS A 108 13.04 4.26 -19.53
C LYS A 108 11.66 4.49 -20.19
N HIS A 109 10.88 3.45 -20.31
CA HIS A 109 9.57 3.49 -20.97
C HIS A 109 8.40 3.63 -19.99
N GLY A 110 8.69 3.65 -18.70
CA GLY A 110 7.67 3.65 -17.66
C GLY A 110 6.84 2.35 -17.63
N GLY A 111 5.67 2.43 -17.01
CA GLY A 111 4.76 1.29 -16.89
C GLY A 111 5.13 0.33 -15.76
N ILE A 112 4.33 -0.73 -15.63
CA ILE A 112 4.55 -1.83 -14.69
C ILE A 112 4.57 -3.15 -15.45
N ASP A 113 5.52 -4.02 -15.13
CA ASP A 113 5.61 -5.37 -15.66
C ASP A 113 4.77 -6.34 -14.82
N ALA A 114 3.93 -7.14 -15.47
CA ALA A 114 3.01 -8.04 -14.78
C ALA A 114 3.72 -9.24 -14.17
N ASP A 115 4.71 -9.79 -14.86
CA ASP A 115 5.44 -10.95 -14.37
C ASP A 115 6.29 -10.55 -13.16
N TRP A 116 6.99 -9.41 -13.25
CA TRP A 116 7.71 -8.85 -12.12
C TRP A 116 6.81 -8.61 -10.90
N PHE A 117 5.63 -7.98 -11.09
CA PHE A 117 4.70 -7.75 -9.99
C PHE A 117 4.24 -9.05 -9.34
N ASN A 118 3.92 -10.05 -10.16
CA ASN A 118 3.47 -11.34 -9.65
C ASN A 118 4.56 -12.05 -8.86
N ASP A 119 5.79 -12.06 -9.36
CA ASP A 119 6.92 -12.72 -8.72
C ASP A 119 7.26 -12.06 -7.38
N GLU A 120 7.34 -10.72 -7.34
CA GLU A 120 7.64 -9.99 -6.10
C GLU A 120 6.52 -10.11 -5.06
N TYR A 121 5.25 -10.02 -5.49
CA TYR A 121 4.15 -10.18 -4.55
C TYR A 121 4.07 -11.58 -3.97
N ASP A 122 4.27 -12.62 -4.79
CA ASP A 122 4.29 -14.02 -4.35
C ASP A 122 5.50 -14.29 -3.45
N HIS A 123 6.63 -13.60 -3.68
CA HIS A 123 7.78 -13.65 -2.79
C HIS A 123 7.44 -13.09 -1.40
N LEU A 124 6.78 -11.92 -1.32
CA LEU A 124 6.32 -11.37 -0.04
C LEU A 124 5.38 -12.32 0.70
N ILE A 125 4.41 -12.94 0.01
CA ILE A 125 3.52 -13.93 0.62
C ILE A 125 4.33 -15.13 1.14
N SER A 126 5.29 -15.61 0.36
CA SER A 126 6.13 -16.75 0.73
C SER A 126 6.98 -16.45 1.97
N GLU A 127 7.50 -15.23 2.09
CA GLU A 127 8.22 -14.79 3.30
C GLU A 127 7.31 -14.70 4.52
N LEU A 128 6.08 -14.20 4.38
CA LEU A 128 5.09 -14.20 5.46
C LEU A 128 4.80 -15.63 5.94
N ILE A 129 4.58 -16.56 5.01
CA ILE A 129 4.32 -17.97 5.32
C ILE A 129 5.54 -18.63 6.00
N ALA A 130 6.74 -18.37 5.50
CA ALA A 130 7.97 -18.91 6.08
C ALA A 130 8.19 -18.43 7.52
N ASN A 131 7.87 -17.16 7.80
CA ASN A 131 8.00 -16.59 9.14
C ASN A 131 6.84 -16.95 10.07
N MET A 132 5.69 -17.37 9.55
CA MET A 132 4.50 -17.73 10.34
C MET A 132 4.77 -18.81 11.38
N SER A 133 5.55 -19.84 11.03
CA SER A 133 5.88 -20.93 11.96
C SER A 133 6.64 -20.44 13.18
N ASN A 134 7.59 -19.53 12.99
CA ASN A 134 8.39 -18.94 14.09
C ASN A 134 7.50 -18.04 14.96
N ALA A 135 6.63 -17.23 14.35
CA ALA A 135 5.68 -16.39 15.07
C ALA A 135 4.70 -17.21 15.92
N LEU A 136 4.21 -18.35 15.40
CA LEU A 136 3.31 -19.25 16.11
C LEU A 136 3.99 -19.97 17.28
N ALA A 137 5.29 -20.30 17.17
CA ALA A 137 6.01 -21.04 18.21
C ALA A 137 6.12 -20.28 19.55
N GLY A 138 6.22 -18.94 19.48
CA GLY A 138 6.31 -18.05 20.64
C GLY A 138 4.97 -17.65 21.26
N GLN A 139 3.85 -17.93 20.60
CA GLN A 139 2.54 -17.41 20.97
C GLN A 139 1.67 -18.49 21.66
N LEU A 140 1.26 -18.21 22.90
CA LEU A 140 0.41 -19.10 23.71
C LEU A 140 -1.09 -18.76 23.61
N ASN A 141 -1.43 -17.51 23.34
CA ASN A 141 -2.82 -17.08 23.23
C ASN A 141 -3.42 -17.57 21.90
N GLN A 142 -4.59 -18.26 21.97
CA GLN A 142 -5.24 -18.87 20.82
C GLN A 142 -5.71 -17.84 19.79
N ASP A 143 -6.23 -16.69 20.23
CA ASP A 143 -6.74 -15.66 19.33
C ASP A 143 -5.61 -15.06 18.51
N TYR A 144 -4.48 -14.75 19.17
CA TYR A 144 -3.27 -14.28 18.46
C TYR A 144 -2.71 -15.35 17.50
N ARG A 145 -2.79 -16.62 17.87
CA ARG A 145 -2.36 -17.72 16.97
C ARG A 145 -3.22 -17.78 15.71
N ASN A 146 -4.54 -17.58 15.86
CA ASN A 146 -5.46 -17.54 14.74
C ASN A 146 -5.12 -16.35 13.82
N SER A 147 -4.91 -15.17 14.39
CA SER A 147 -4.50 -13.97 13.64
C SER A 147 -3.17 -14.15 12.90
N ILE A 148 -2.16 -14.73 13.56
CA ILE A 148 -0.87 -15.04 12.92
C ILE A 148 -1.04 -16.02 11.76
N ALA A 149 -1.91 -17.01 11.90
CA ALA A 149 -2.15 -18.01 10.86
C ALA A 149 -2.94 -17.46 9.67
N SER A 150 -3.85 -16.49 9.88
CA SER A 150 -4.70 -15.92 8.82
C SER A 150 -4.04 -14.79 8.04
N ALA A 151 -3.14 -14.02 8.66
CA ALA A 151 -2.55 -12.80 8.08
C ALA A 151 -1.93 -12.98 6.69
N PRO A 152 -1.12 -14.01 6.38
CA PRO A 152 -0.58 -14.22 5.04
C PRO A 152 -1.67 -14.43 3.97
N PHE A 153 -2.78 -15.05 4.33
CA PHE A 153 -3.91 -15.29 3.42
C PHE A 153 -4.72 -14.00 3.23
N GLN A 154 -4.95 -13.23 4.28
CA GLN A 154 -5.55 -11.90 4.20
C GLN A 154 -4.75 -11.00 3.24
N PHE A 155 -3.42 -10.99 3.41
CA PHE A 155 -2.51 -10.25 2.52
C PHE A 155 -2.57 -10.75 1.08
N GLY A 156 -2.66 -12.07 0.86
CA GLY A 156 -2.79 -12.67 -0.47
C GLY A 156 -4.04 -12.20 -1.23
N LEU A 157 -5.16 -11.95 -0.53
CA LEU A 157 -6.39 -11.46 -1.15
C LEU A 157 -6.29 -10.02 -1.68
N LEU A 158 -5.34 -9.22 -1.21
CA LEU A 158 -5.11 -7.87 -1.74
C LEU A 158 -4.46 -7.87 -3.13
N LYS A 159 -3.75 -8.94 -3.51
CA LYS A 159 -2.94 -9.01 -4.73
C LYS A 159 -3.70 -8.57 -5.98
N GLN A 160 -4.90 -9.10 -6.16
CA GLN A 160 -5.69 -8.85 -7.37
C GLN A 160 -6.14 -7.38 -7.45
N ASN A 161 -6.60 -6.82 -6.34
CA ASN A 161 -7.07 -5.44 -6.29
C ASN A 161 -5.91 -4.44 -6.44
N LEU A 162 -4.77 -4.73 -5.81
CA LEU A 162 -3.56 -3.93 -5.99
C LEU A 162 -3.09 -3.98 -7.44
N TRP A 163 -3.07 -5.16 -8.06
CA TRP A 163 -2.72 -5.28 -9.48
C TRP A 163 -3.67 -4.48 -10.37
N LEU A 164 -4.98 -4.57 -10.14
CA LEU A 164 -5.99 -3.82 -10.87
C LEU A 164 -5.71 -2.31 -10.82
N PHE A 165 -5.43 -1.80 -9.62
CA PHE A 165 -5.10 -0.40 -9.40
C PHE A 165 -3.81 0.02 -10.10
N LEU A 166 -2.71 -0.69 -9.85
CA LEU A 166 -1.39 -0.37 -10.42
C LEU A 166 -1.40 -0.50 -11.95
N ASN A 167 -1.97 -1.58 -12.48
CA ASN A 167 -2.06 -1.75 -13.92
C ASN A 167 -2.88 -0.63 -14.57
N ARG A 168 -3.99 -0.20 -13.96
CA ARG A 168 -4.80 0.92 -14.47
C ARG A 168 -4.05 2.25 -14.41
N LEU A 169 -3.36 2.49 -13.32
CA LEU A 169 -2.59 3.72 -13.11
C LEU A 169 -1.42 3.84 -14.09
N TYR A 170 -0.64 2.77 -14.26
CA TYR A 170 0.62 2.81 -15.02
C TYR A 170 0.49 2.37 -16.47
N ARG A 171 -0.63 1.81 -16.90
CA ARG A 171 -0.84 1.43 -18.30
C ARG A 171 -0.91 2.68 -19.19
N GLY A 172 0.10 2.87 -20.06
CA GLY A 172 0.10 3.91 -21.09
C GLY A 172 -0.81 3.53 -22.26
N GLU A 173 -1.43 4.53 -22.90
CA GLU A 173 -2.08 4.34 -24.20
C GLU A 173 -1.05 4.33 -25.34
N GLN A 174 0.05 5.05 -25.14
CA GLN A 174 1.24 5.07 -26.00
C GLN A 174 2.48 4.89 -25.12
N LEU A 175 3.57 4.41 -25.70
CA LEU A 175 4.85 4.20 -25.00
C LEU A 175 5.39 5.47 -24.30
N SER A 176 5.04 6.65 -24.81
CA SER A 176 5.47 7.95 -24.24
C SER A 176 4.62 8.45 -23.07
N ASP A 177 3.46 7.83 -22.82
CA ASP A 177 2.47 8.31 -21.86
C ASP A 177 2.43 7.51 -20.55
N ALA A 178 3.26 6.48 -20.44
CA ALA A 178 3.31 5.66 -19.23
C ALA A 178 4.02 6.42 -18.10
N LEU A 179 3.40 6.38 -16.91
CA LEU A 179 4.00 6.91 -15.71
C LEU A 179 5.19 6.05 -15.27
N GLN A 180 6.17 6.67 -14.62
CA GLN A 180 7.38 5.99 -14.15
C GLN A 180 7.10 5.22 -12.86
N PHE A 181 6.79 3.94 -12.97
CA PHE A 181 6.62 3.06 -11.81
C PHE A 181 7.97 2.73 -11.17
N ARG A 182 8.09 2.89 -9.84
CA ARG A 182 9.33 2.57 -9.13
C ARG A 182 9.18 1.48 -8.07
N GLY A 183 7.97 1.27 -7.56
CA GLY A 183 7.73 0.23 -6.58
C GLY A 183 6.39 0.35 -5.88
N PHE A 184 6.08 -0.65 -5.05
CA PHE A 184 4.95 -0.65 -4.15
C PHE A 184 5.38 -1.09 -2.75
N TYR A 185 4.85 -0.44 -1.72
CA TYR A 185 5.26 -0.61 -0.33
C TYR A 185 4.05 -0.54 0.58
N PHE A 186 4.08 -1.29 1.67
CA PHE A 186 3.03 -1.33 2.67
C PHE A 186 3.51 -0.73 3.97
N THR A 187 2.69 0.11 4.59
CA THR A 187 3.02 0.77 5.86
C THR A 187 1.81 0.84 6.78
N HIS A 188 2.06 1.05 8.07
CA HIS A 188 1.05 1.35 9.06
C HIS A 188 1.54 2.46 9.99
N ASP A 189 0.70 3.44 10.28
CA ASP A 189 1.02 4.64 11.07
C ASP A 189 0.76 4.48 12.57
N GLY A 190 0.29 3.32 12.99
CA GLY A 190 -0.05 3.04 14.39
C GLY A 190 -1.43 3.55 14.81
N GLN A 191 -2.22 4.11 13.90
CA GLN A 191 -3.58 4.54 14.24
C GLN A 191 -4.56 3.38 14.19
N SER A 192 -5.48 3.33 15.15
CA SER A 192 -6.57 2.36 15.15
C SER A 192 -7.58 2.71 14.06
N SER A 193 -7.88 1.76 13.19
CA SER A 193 -8.91 1.88 12.17
C SER A 193 -9.87 0.69 12.23
N ALA A 194 -11.06 0.87 11.66
CA ALA A 194 -11.97 -0.25 11.45
C ALA A 194 -11.28 -1.33 10.62
N GLN A 195 -11.30 -2.56 11.09
CA GLN A 195 -10.65 -3.68 10.41
C GLN A 195 -11.61 -4.35 9.44
N SER A 196 -11.07 -4.77 8.30
CA SER A 196 -11.77 -5.55 7.28
C SER A 196 -11.19 -6.96 7.25
N ASP A 197 -12.04 -7.95 7.50
CA ASP A 197 -11.70 -9.35 7.34
C ASP A 197 -12.02 -9.78 5.90
N LEU A 198 -10.98 -9.84 5.07
CA LEU A 198 -11.12 -10.20 3.67
C LEU A 198 -11.45 -11.67 3.46
N LEU A 199 -10.94 -12.56 4.33
CA LEU A 199 -11.27 -13.98 4.29
C LEU A 199 -12.74 -14.20 4.62
N ALA A 200 -13.24 -13.63 5.72
CA ALA A 200 -14.63 -13.73 6.09
C ALA A 200 -15.55 -13.10 5.03
N SER A 201 -15.16 -11.96 4.46
CA SER A 201 -15.89 -11.30 3.38
C SER A 201 -15.97 -12.18 2.13
N THR A 202 -14.87 -12.82 1.74
CA THR A 202 -14.81 -13.73 0.58
C THR A 202 -15.69 -14.96 0.79
N VAL A 203 -15.64 -15.57 1.99
CA VAL A 203 -16.49 -16.72 2.34
C VAL A 203 -17.95 -16.30 2.37
N SER A 204 -18.31 -15.19 3.01
CA SER A 204 -19.68 -14.69 3.08
C SER A 204 -20.27 -14.45 1.71
N TYR A 205 -19.51 -13.84 0.80
CA TYR A 205 -19.92 -13.64 -0.59
C TYR A 205 -20.19 -14.98 -1.32
N SER A 206 -19.33 -15.99 -1.11
CA SER A 206 -19.48 -17.30 -1.75
C SER A 206 -20.70 -18.10 -1.25
N VAL A 207 -21.18 -17.82 -0.03
CA VAL A 207 -22.37 -18.47 0.59
C VAL A 207 -23.64 -17.60 0.50
N GLY A 208 -23.59 -16.45 -0.17
CA GLY A 208 -24.74 -15.55 -0.38
C GLY A 208 -25.19 -14.81 0.89
N HIS A 209 -24.33 -14.65 1.88
CA HIS A 209 -24.58 -13.80 3.05
C HIS A 209 -24.00 -12.41 2.83
N GLU A 210 -24.84 -11.38 3.00
CA GLU A 210 -24.40 -9.98 2.94
C GLU A 210 -23.67 -9.61 4.24
N HIS A 211 -22.44 -9.11 4.08
CA HIS A 211 -21.62 -8.38 5.05
C HIS A 211 -21.39 -8.97 6.45
N TYR A 212 -20.29 -9.67 6.58
CA TYR A 212 -19.66 -9.88 7.88
C TYR A 212 -18.70 -8.71 8.18
N GLN A 213 -19.11 -7.82 9.09
CA GLN A 213 -18.21 -6.79 9.65
C GLN A 213 -17.71 -7.29 11.00
N HIS A 214 -16.45 -7.64 11.08
CA HIS A 214 -15.82 -7.92 12.36
C HIS A 214 -15.43 -6.57 12.98
N ASN A 215 -16.11 -6.20 14.07
CA ASN A 215 -15.95 -4.88 14.73
C ASN A 215 -15.04 -4.95 15.97
N GLU A 216 -14.15 -5.90 16.10
CA GLU A 216 -13.18 -5.89 17.19
C GLU A 216 -11.96 -5.06 16.82
N GLN A 217 -11.92 -3.84 17.33
CA GLN A 217 -10.74 -2.99 17.26
C GLN A 217 -9.72 -3.49 18.29
N ILE A 218 -8.68 -4.18 17.84
CA ILE A 218 -7.49 -4.41 18.66
C ILE A 218 -6.58 -3.20 18.43
N PRO A 219 -6.40 -2.34 19.43
CA PRO A 219 -5.55 -1.15 19.26
C PRO A 219 -4.09 -1.60 19.11
N VAL A 220 -3.54 -1.41 17.92
CA VAL A 220 -2.12 -1.59 17.67
C VAL A 220 -1.50 -0.24 17.44
N ASN A 221 -0.97 0.35 18.51
CA ASN A 221 -0.28 1.66 18.49
C ASN A 221 1.19 1.50 18.04
N GLN A 222 1.44 0.79 16.95
CA GLN A 222 2.79 0.58 16.44
C GLN A 222 2.87 0.99 14.97
N THR A 223 3.82 1.87 14.65
CA THR A 223 4.21 2.12 13.26
C THR A 223 4.93 0.89 12.68
N LEU A 224 4.61 0.54 11.44
CA LEU A 224 5.24 -0.59 10.74
C LEU A 224 5.76 -0.11 9.39
N PHE A 225 6.99 -0.49 9.05
CA PHE A 225 7.59 -0.37 7.73
C PHE A 225 7.72 1.05 7.15
N ALA A 226 7.60 2.09 7.98
CA ALA A 226 7.66 3.47 7.50
C ALA A 226 9.08 4.06 7.55
N GLN A 227 9.85 3.74 8.58
CA GLN A 227 11.12 4.41 8.85
C GLN A 227 12.18 4.11 7.79
N TYR A 228 12.43 2.83 7.51
CA TYR A 228 13.45 2.43 6.53
C TYR A 228 13.00 2.67 5.09
N LEU A 229 11.70 2.60 4.80
CA LEU A 229 11.17 2.98 3.49
C LEU A 229 11.59 4.41 3.13
N MET A 230 11.40 5.37 4.03
CA MET A 230 11.76 6.75 3.77
C MET A 230 13.27 6.94 3.63
N THR A 231 14.06 6.37 4.54
CA THR A 231 15.51 6.64 4.61
C THR A 231 16.35 5.81 3.64
N HIS A 232 15.99 4.56 3.39
CA HIS A 232 16.80 3.62 2.59
C HIS A 232 16.28 3.39 1.19
N VAL A 233 15.03 3.72 0.89
CA VAL A 233 14.47 3.59 -0.45
C VAL A 233 14.25 4.96 -1.06
N ILE A 234 13.25 5.72 -0.57
CA ILE A 234 12.81 6.95 -1.23
C ILE A 234 13.90 8.04 -1.22
N LEU A 235 14.60 8.22 -0.08
CA LEU A 235 15.61 9.25 0.05
C LEU A 235 17.01 8.85 -0.44
N SER A 236 17.25 7.56 -0.66
CA SER A 236 18.57 7.05 -1.08
C SER A 236 18.79 7.06 -2.60
N GLU A 237 17.74 7.07 -3.40
CA GLU A 237 17.82 7.05 -4.86
C GLU A 237 18.00 8.46 -5.43
N HIS A 238 19.23 9.00 -5.35
CA HIS A 238 19.52 10.40 -5.72
C HIS A 238 19.87 10.63 -7.20
N GLU A 239 19.98 9.58 -8.03
CA GLU A 239 20.56 9.69 -9.37
C GLU A 239 19.64 9.19 -10.51
N LEU A 240 18.32 9.14 -10.29
CA LEU A 240 17.39 8.57 -11.29
C LEU A 240 16.76 9.58 -12.25
N VAL A 241 17.10 10.88 -12.15
CA VAL A 241 16.57 11.95 -13.02
C VAL A 241 17.68 12.71 -13.71
#